data_70382e0ab416a69c9ace6717acc8036d
#
_entry.id   70382e0ab416a69c9ace6717acc8036d
#
_cell.length_a   1.000
_cell.length_b   1.000
_cell.length_c   1.000
_cell.angle_alpha   90.00
_cell.angle_beta   90.00
_cell.angle_gamma   90.00
#
_symmetry.space_group_name_H-M   'P 1'
#
loop_
_entity.id
_entity.type
_entity.pdbx_description
1 polymer ?
#
loop_
_entity_poly.entity_id
_entity_poly.type
_entity_poly.pdbx_seq_one_letter_code
_entity_poly.pdbx_strand_id
1 'polypeptide(L)'
;MKRHIAWLLPILLLAGFTASAQTFGLLQQFGGHSDFTFAGNTLNYQENEGNPEGPCTIMTSSSATLSLGPSDTVVFARLYWAGSGNGSGDDVVQLNGEQVVATQTLTFTYANMPAFCASADVTSLVQAAGPGTYTFSGLDLNDVINTLNYCANGVNFGGWALVVVFENPALPINQVNVYDGLNGVPPQLTIVLDSLNVIDSEGAKIGFIAWEGDSALAVNERLTINNQVLSNTLNPPTNAFNGTNSITGATNLYNMDIDVYDIENNIQPGDATATVRLTSGQDFVMISTVVTKLNVMLPDATVVVDAIDTDCGSRDITVSFTVRNIESTDVLPAGVPVSIYADGTYLTTLLTTVELPPGGSESSTLTLTLPDGVPDTFTLEFRADEAADGTKTVIELSESNNITTAPVTLLVLPTFNAVPGLEACNLGFSKGRFDFSGYPDSIRTRPEDSIRFFATEDQAVAGTPEILDPSAYETTAPDAVWVRIETPEGCFVTTSFPLTVRNCPPVLYNLVEPNENGYFDFLLTDGLHDIFLDYRLSIYNRWGILVWTGYDTTDDFRGRSNEGNEWLGKDLPGGTYFYLLELNDPDYPDPMTGYLYLKK
;
A
#
# COMPACT_ATOMS: atom_id res chain seq x y z
N MET A 1 -77.90 -21.37 -18.08
CA MET A 1 -77.09 -20.86 -16.95
C MET A 1 -76.59 -22.05 -16.15
N LYS A 2 -75.34 -22.47 -16.37
CA LYS A 2 -74.70 -23.53 -15.56
C LYS A 2 -73.42 -22.84 -14.96
N ARG A 3 -73.42 -22.67 -13.63
CA ARG A 3 -72.31 -22.19 -12.83
C ARG A 3 -71.34 -23.37 -12.61
N HIS A 4 -70.10 -23.24 -13.08
CA HIS A 4 -68.96 -24.10 -12.73
C HIS A 4 -68.31 -23.53 -11.47
N ILE A 5 -68.34 -24.27 -10.40
CA ILE A 5 -67.62 -24.03 -9.16
C ILE A 5 -66.24 -24.73 -9.33
N ALA A 6 -65.18 -23.95 -9.41
CA ALA A 6 -63.82 -24.43 -9.43
C ALA A 6 -63.36 -24.62 -7.97
N TRP A 7 -63.00 -25.85 -7.60
CA TRP A 7 -62.36 -26.18 -6.33
C TRP A 7 -60.86 -25.91 -6.44
N LEU A 8 -60.37 -24.90 -5.72
CA LEU A 8 -58.96 -24.68 -5.49
C LEU A 8 -58.51 -25.59 -4.34
N LEU A 9 -57.72 -26.63 -4.66
CA LEU A 9 -56.96 -27.41 -3.68
C LEU A 9 -55.74 -26.57 -3.26
N PRO A 10 -55.44 -26.34 -1.97
CA PRO A 10 -54.16 -25.80 -1.54
C PRO A 10 -53.11 -26.88 -1.67
N ILE A 11 -52.13 -26.66 -2.54
CA ILE A 11 -50.88 -27.43 -2.58
C ILE A 11 -50.05 -27.02 -1.35
N LEU A 12 -50.01 -27.90 -0.36
CA LEU A 12 -49.12 -27.80 0.79
C LEU A 12 -47.70 -28.12 0.27
N LEU A 13 -46.89 -27.10 0.05
CA LEU A 13 -45.45 -27.28 -0.15
C LEU A 13 -44.85 -27.74 1.19
N LEU A 14 -44.63 -29.02 1.33
CA LEU A 14 -43.69 -29.57 2.32
C LEU A 14 -42.29 -29.14 1.90
N ALA A 15 -41.80 -28.06 2.48
CA ALA A 15 -40.37 -27.76 2.51
C ALA A 15 -39.72 -28.86 3.37
N GLY A 16 -39.21 -29.88 2.73
CA GLY A 16 -38.31 -30.82 3.36
C GLY A 16 -37.02 -30.08 3.70
N PHE A 17 -36.85 -29.74 4.97
CA PHE A 17 -35.52 -29.40 5.46
C PHE A 17 -34.69 -30.68 5.42
N THR A 18 -33.91 -30.86 4.36
CA THR A 18 -32.79 -31.78 4.37
C THR A 18 -31.75 -31.16 5.27
N ALA A 19 -31.55 -31.70 6.47
CA ALA A 19 -30.34 -31.48 7.22
C ALA A 19 -29.18 -31.97 6.32
N SER A 20 -28.49 -31.09 5.66
CA SER A 20 -27.24 -31.43 4.97
C SER A 20 -26.22 -31.73 6.06
N ALA A 21 -25.76 -32.98 6.14
CA ALA A 21 -24.52 -33.29 6.83
C ALA A 21 -23.47 -32.36 6.26
N GLN A 22 -22.87 -31.54 7.11
CA GLN A 22 -21.88 -30.55 6.67
C GLN A 22 -20.60 -31.32 6.37
N THR A 23 -20.27 -31.41 5.09
CA THR A 23 -19.09 -32.14 4.60
C THR A 23 -17.84 -31.41 5.10
N PHE A 24 -16.83 -32.18 5.51
CA PHE A 24 -15.50 -31.64 5.77
C PHE A 24 -14.95 -30.98 4.51
N GLY A 25 -14.31 -29.83 4.68
CA GLY A 25 -13.62 -29.11 3.61
C GLY A 25 -12.28 -28.58 4.09
N LEU A 26 -11.37 -28.33 3.17
CA LEU A 26 -10.12 -27.65 3.47
C LEU A 26 -10.43 -26.24 3.93
N LEU A 27 -10.11 -25.94 5.19
CA LEU A 27 -10.26 -24.60 5.76
C LEU A 27 -9.08 -23.72 5.37
N GLN A 28 -7.87 -24.24 5.57
CA GLN A 28 -6.64 -23.51 5.27
C GLN A 28 -5.46 -24.47 5.07
N GLN A 29 -4.51 -24.04 4.23
CA GLN A 29 -3.29 -24.75 3.91
C GLN A 29 -2.11 -23.85 4.24
N PHE A 30 -1.04 -24.44 4.79
CA PHE A 30 0.19 -23.78 5.14
C PHE A 30 1.35 -24.55 4.50
N GLY A 31 2.19 -23.88 3.75
CA GLY A 31 3.42 -24.45 3.18
C GLY A 31 4.66 -23.95 3.90
N GLY A 32 5.81 -24.52 3.59
CA GLY A 32 7.10 -24.12 4.15
C GLY A 32 7.53 -24.95 5.37
N HIS A 33 8.32 -24.34 6.27
CA HIS A 33 8.87 -25.00 7.45
C HIS A 33 7.83 -25.09 8.60
N SER A 34 6.65 -25.64 8.29
CA SER A 34 5.48 -25.59 9.16
C SER A 34 5.23 -26.90 9.91
N ASP A 35 4.61 -26.82 11.08
CA ASP A 35 4.08 -27.94 11.82
C ASP A 35 2.83 -27.52 12.61
N PHE A 36 2.13 -28.47 13.22
CA PHE A 36 0.97 -28.20 14.04
C PHE A 36 1.03 -28.88 15.39
N THR A 37 0.31 -28.29 16.34
CA THR A 37 0.05 -28.85 17.66
C THR A 37 -1.35 -28.46 18.13
N PHE A 38 -1.77 -29.11 19.22
CA PHE A 38 -3.04 -28.81 19.86
C PHE A 38 -2.85 -28.49 21.34
N ALA A 39 -3.79 -27.75 21.90
CA ALA A 39 -3.99 -27.62 23.35
C ALA A 39 -5.49 -27.60 23.62
N GLY A 40 -5.94 -28.26 24.65
CA GLY A 40 -7.36 -28.31 24.99
C GLY A 40 -7.65 -29.16 26.21
N ASN A 41 -8.87 -29.08 26.70
CA ASN A 41 -9.30 -29.83 27.85
C ASN A 41 -10.82 -29.99 27.86
N THR A 42 -11.26 -31.06 28.51
CA THR A 42 -12.68 -31.32 28.81
C THR A 42 -13.23 -30.35 29.85
N LEU A 43 -14.54 -30.15 29.83
CA LEU A 43 -15.32 -29.55 30.92
C LEU A 43 -16.11 -30.61 31.73
N ASN A 44 -16.02 -31.88 31.36
CA ASN A 44 -16.61 -32.94 32.12
C ASN A 44 -15.79 -33.25 33.38
N TYR A 45 -16.46 -33.51 34.50
CA TYR A 45 -15.81 -33.90 35.75
C TYR A 45 -15.33 -35.37 35.72
N GLN A 46 -15.99 -36.20 34.92
CA GLN A 46 -15.72 -37.61 34.74
C GLN A 46 -16.38 -38.12 33.45
N GLU A 47 -16.10 -39.37 33.09
CA GLU A 47 -16.77 -40.10 32.02
C GLU A 47 -18.31 -40.08 32.21
N ASN A 48 -19.05 -39.83 31.15
CA ASN A 48 -20.50 -39.78 31.20
C ASN A 48 -21.16 -41.18 31.03
N GLU A 49 -20.49 -42.09 30.32
CA GLU A 49 -20.96 -43.46 30.13
C GLU A 49 -20.56 -44.37 31.29
N GLY A 50 -21.46 -45.29 31.67
CA GLY A 50 -21.21 -46.26 32.72
C GLY A 50 -21.22 -45.73 34.15
N ASN A 51 -21.50 -44.45 34.39
CA ASN A 51 -21.60 -43.85 35.71
C ASN A 51 -22.80 -42.91 35.83
N PRO A 52 -24.04 -43.44 35.91
CA PRO A 52 -25.28 -42.65 35.97
C PRO A 52 -25.42 -41.79 37.23
N GLU A 53 -24.56 -41.95 38.24
CA GLU A 53 -24.54 -41.17 39.48
C GLU A 53 -23.59 -39.96 39.45
N GLY A 54 -22.92 -39.71 38.32
CA GLY A 54 -22.05 -38.55 38.13
C GLY A 54 -22.82 -37.22 38.08
N PRO A 55 -22.14 -36.09 38.27
CA PRO A 55 -22.82 -34.80 38.20
C PRO A 55 -23.29 -34.52 36.78
N CYS A 56 -24.61 -34.37 36.62
CA CYS A 56 -25.21 -33.93 35.35
C CYS A 56 -24.97 -32.43 35.16
N THR A 57 -23.71 -32.04 35.09
CA THR A 57 -23.24 -30.67 34.96
C THR A 57 -21.79 -30.67 34.43
N ILE A 58 -21.36 -29.56 33.86
CA ILE A 58 -19.96 -29.34 33.41
C ILE A 58 -19.27 -28.33 34.31
N MET A 59 -17.95 -28.32 34.25
CA MET A 59 -17.10 -27.30 34.87
C MET A 59 -17.34 -25.96 34.19
N THR A 60 -17.24 -24.86 34.94
CA THR A 60 -17.36 -23.50 34.42
C THR A 60 -16.10 -23.02 33.67
N SER A 61 -14.98 -23.72 33.87
CA SER A 61 -13.71 -23.45 33.20
C SER A 61 -12.79 -24.67 33.30
N SER A 62 -11.89 -24.78 32.33
CA SER A 62 -10.75 -25.70 32.38
C SER A 62 -9.53 -25.08 31.71
N SER A 63 -8.34 -25.68 31.94
CA SER A 63 -7.10 -25.14 31.41
C SER A 63 -6.27 -26.22 30.73
N ALA A 64 -5.51 -25.82 29.72
CA ALA A 64 -4.53 -26.66 29.03
C ALA A 64 -3.23 -25.88 28.77
N THR A 65 -2.14 -26.58 28.59
CA THR A 65 -0.85 -25.95 28.26
C THR A 65 -0.54 -26.10 26.78
N LEU A 66 -0.36 -24.96 26.10
CA LEU A 66 0.21 -24.91 24.75
C LEU A 66 1.73 -24.96 24.88
N SER A 67 2.33 -26.00 24.31
CA SER A 67 3.79 -26.18 24.29
C SER A 67 4.32 -25.86 22.90
N LEU A 68 5.21 -24.86 22.82
CA LEU A 68 5.93 -24.48 21.61
C LEU A 68 7.41 -24.33 21.96
N GLY A 69 8.28 -24.61 21.00
CA GLY A 69 9.72 -24.39 21.11
C GLY A 69 10.09 -22.89 21.04
N PRO A 70 11.31 -22.53 21.43
CA PRO A 70 11.75 -21.14 21.43
C PRO A 70 11.89 -20.52 20.04
N SER A 71 11.94 -21.35 18.99
CA SER A 71 12.04 -20.92 17.58
C SER A 71 10.73 -21.07 16.83
N ASP A 72 9.66 -21.54 17.49
CA ASP A 72 8.36 -21.73 16.88
C ASP A 72 7.61 -20.39 16.84
N THR A 73 7.16 -20.01 15.65
CA THR A 73 6.36 -18.79 15.43
C THR A 73 4.95 -19.20 15.05
N VAL A 74 3.94 -18.78 15.81
CA VAL A 74 2.54 -19.08 15.52
C VAL A 74 2.09 -18.31 14.26
N VAL A 75 1.60 -19.03 13.26
CA VAL A 75 1.04 -18.44 12.02
C VAL A 75 -0.48 -18.57 11.95
N PHE A 76 -1.05 -19.53 12.69
CA PHE A 76 -2.49 -19.71 12.75
C PHE A 76 -2.89 -20.35 14.09
N ALA A 77 -4.01 -19.89 14.65
CA ALA A 77 -4.64 -20.54 15.78
C ALA A 77 -6.17 -20.42 15.70
N ARG A 78 -6.85 -21.55 15.87
CA ARG A 78 -8.30 -21.61 15.88
C ARG A 78 -8.79 -22.30 17.13
N LEU A 79 -9.74 -21.65 17.81
CA LEU A 79 -10.42 -22.21 18.97
C LEU A 79 -11.67 -22.96 18.51
N TYR A 80 -11.83 -24.17 19.03
CA TYR A 80 -13.03 -25.00 18.91
C TYR A 80 -13.60 -25.24 20.30
N TRP A 81 -14.91 -25.16 20.42
CA TRP A 81 -15.62 -25.60 21.61
C TRP A 81 -16.91 -26.33 21.23
N ALA A 82 -17.22 -27.37 21.97
CA ALA A 82 -18.33 -28.25 21.64
C ALA A 82 -19.05 -28.68 22.90
N GLY A 83 -20.28 -29.16 22.69
CA GLY A 83 -21.07 -29.72 23.78
C GLY A 83 -22.44 -30.17 23.35
N SER A 84 -23.16 -30.70 24.32
CA SER A 84 -24.56 -31.13 24.20
C SER A 84 -25.43 -29.91 23.90
N GLY A 85 -26.43 -30.07 23.02
CA GLY A 85 -27.36 -29.01 22.62
C GLY A 85 -27.15 -28.56 21.17
N ASN A 86 -27.84 -27.52 20.77
CA ASN A 86 -27.78 -26.98 19.42
C ASN A 86 -26.88 -25.74 19.31
N GLY A 87 -26.15 -25.38 20.37
CA GLY A 87 -25.27 -24.22 20.41
C GLY A 87 -25.98 -22.88 20.46
N SER A 88 -27.27 -22.85 20.68
CA SER A 88 -28.03 -21.59 20.78
C SER A 88 -27.73 -20.87 22.09
N GLY A 89 -27.07 -19.73 22.02
CA GLY A 89 -26.61 -18.95 23.17
C GLY A 89 -25.19 -19.29 23.64
N ASP A 90 -24.53 -20.26 22.98
CA ASP A 90 -23.17 -20.72 23.31
C ASP A 90 -22.12 -20.20 22.31
N ASP A 91 -22.45 -19.16 21.58
CA ASP A 91 -21.61 -18.50 20.57
C ASP A 91 -20.58 -17.54 21.16
N VAL A 92 -20.63 -17.25 22.47
CA VAL A 92 -19.72 -16.34 23.15
C VAL A 92 -19.05 -17.05 24.32
N VAL A 93 -17.73 -17.15 24.28
CA VAL A 93 -16.89 -17.79 25.30
C VAL A 93 -15.72 -16.88 25.69
N GLN A 94 -14.88 -17.33 26.59
CA GLN A 94 -13.66 -16.62 26.98
C GLN A 94 -12.43 -17.54 26.86
N LEU A 95 -11.35 -16.99 26.33
CA LEU A 95 -10.02 -17.61 26.33
C LEU A 95 -9.02 -16.66 27.04
N ASN A 96 -8.42 -17.10 28.14
CA ASN A 96 -7.57 -16.26 29.00
C ASN A 96 -8.28 -14.98 29.52
N GLY A 97 -9.60 -15.01 29.65
CA GLY A 97 -10.42 -13.86 30.05
C GLY A 97 -10.81 -12.91 28.91
N GLU A 98 -10.26 -13.09 27.71
CA GLU A 98 -10.66 -12.35 26.53
C GLU A 98 -11.87 -12.98 25.86
N GLN A 99 -12.82 -12.15 25.46
CA GLN A 99 -14.06 -12.61 24.83
C GLN A 99 -13.78 -13.10 23.40
N VAL A 100 -14.27 -14.30 23.08
CA VAL A 100 -14.23 -14.91 21.76
C VAL A 100 -15.67 -15.18 21.29
N VAL A 101 -16.00 -14.72 20.08
CA VAL A 101 -17.29 -14.90 19.45
C VAL A 101 -17.15 -15.90 18.31
N ALA A 102 -18.01 -16.90 18.26
CA ALA A 102 -18.02 -17.90 17.20
C ALA A 102 -18.17 -17.26 15.81
N THR A 103 -17.32 -17.65 14.89
CA THR A 103 -17.46 -17.32 13.46
C THR A 103 -18.23 -18.40 12.71
N GLN A 104 -18.31 -19.60 13.29
CA GLN A 104 -19.02 -20.74 12.76
C GLN A 104 -19.58 -21.57 13.91
N THR A 105 -20.80 -22.07 13.76
CA THR A 105 -21.41 -23.05 14.65
C THR A 105 -22.07 -24.14 13.82
N LEU A 106 -21.65 -25.38 14.02
CA LEU A 106 -22.13 -26.57 13.34
C LEU A 106 -22.89 -27.45 14.32
N THR A 107 -23.88 -28.20 13.83
CA THR A 107 -24.65 -29.11 14.65
C THR A 107 -24.69 -30.49 14.01
N PHE A 108 -24.65 -31.51 14.88
CA PHE A 108 -24.91 -32.90 14.52
C PHE A 108 -25.98 -33.46 15.45
N THR A 109 -26.79 -34.36 14.97
CA THR A 109 -27.87 -34.93 15.79
C THR A 109 -27.76 -36.45 15.83
N TYR A 110 -27.61 -36.97 17.04
CA TYR A 110 -27.66 -38.41 17.33
C TYR A 110 -28.89 -38.76 18.15
N ALA A 111 -29.66 -39.73 17.72
CA ALA A 111 -30.87 -40.23 18.44
C ALA A 111 -31.83 -39.10 18.90
N ASN A 112 -32.03 -38.06 18.09
CA ASN A 112 -32.78 -36.82 18.38
C ASN A 112 -32.18 -35.93 19.47
N MET A 113 -30.92 -36.14 19.85
CA MET A 113 -30.18 -35.28 20.74
C MET A 113 -29.16 -34.51 19.89
N PRO A 114 -29.34 -33.19 19.73
CA PRO A 114 -28.35 -32.38 19.02
C PRO A 114 -27.09 -32.20 19.87
N ALA A 115 -25.96 -32.10 19.18
CA ALA A 115 -24.70 -31.66 19.72
C ALA A 115 -24.13 -30.59 18.77
N PHE A 116 -23.33 -29.68 19.26
CA PHE A 116 -22.75 -28.61 18.46
C PHE A 116 -21.23 -28.55 18.59
N CYS A 117 -20.59 -27.94 17.60
CA CYS A 117 -19.22 -27.46 17.67
C CYS A 117 -19.18 -26.06 17.10
N ALA A 118 -18.66 -25.11 17.85
CA ALA A 118 -18.44 -23.75 17.46
C ALA A 118 -16.94 -23.48 17.31
N SER A 119 -16.56 -22.51 16.49
CA SER A 119 -15.16 -22.18 16.29
C SER A 119 -14.93 -20.72 15.92
N ALA A 120 -13.74 -20.22 16.23
CA ALA A 120 -13.30 -18.86 15.91
C ALA A 120 -11.78 -18.80 15.68
N ASP A 121 -11.35 -17.91 14.81
CA ASP A 121 -9.93 -17.55 14.67
C ASP A 121 -9.48 -16.78 15.92
N VAL A 122 -8.40 -17.24 16.53
CA VAL A 122 -7.78 -16.64 17.72
C VAL A 122 -6.28 -16.43 17.51
N THR A 123 -5.84 -16.37 16.27
CA THR A 123 -4.42 -16.27 15.91
C THR A 123 -3.74 -15.11 16.63
N SER A 124 -4.29 -13.91 16.56
CA SER A 124 -3.71 -12.72 17.21
C SER A 124 -3.63 -12.86 18.73
N LEU A 125 -4.62 -13.50 19.35
CA LEU A 125 -4.63 -13.75 20.79
C LEU A 125 -3.52 -14.72 21.18
N VAL A 126 -3.37 -15.82 20.42
CA VAL A 126 -2.35 -16.84 20.68
C VAL A 126 -0.95 -16.30 20.38
N GLN A 127 -0.77 -15.51 19.33
CA GLN A 127 0.49 -14.82 19.05
C GLN A 127 0.91 -13.87 20.19
N ALA A 128 -0.05 -13.14 20.74
CA ALA A 128 0.22 -12.20 21.83
C ALA A 128 0.52 -12.91 23.17
N ALA A 129 -0.16 -14.03 23.46
CA ALA A 129 0.00 -14.77 24.70
C ALA A 129 1.22 -15.72 24.67
N GLY A 130 1.56 -16.27 23.50
CA GLY A 130 2.65 -17.23 23.32
C GLY A 130 2.39 -18.60 23.96
N PRO A 131 3.45 -19.44 24.11
CA PRO A 131 3.36 -20.72 24.80
C PRO A 131 3.03 -20.54 26.28
N GLY A 132 2.25 -21.45 26.86
CA GLY A 132 1.86 -21.41 28.26
C GLY A 132 0.47 -21.93 28.54
N THR A 133 -0.06 -21.62 29.70
CA THR A 133 -1.38 -22.09 30.13
C THR A 133 -2.47 -21.22 29.53
N TYR A 134 -3.41 -21.86 28.86
CA TYR A 134 -4.65 -21.27 28.36
C TYR A 134 -5.82 -21.73 29.21
N THR A 135 -6.67 -20.80 29.60
CA THR A 135 -7.88 -21.06 30.39
C THR A 135 -9.12 -20.70 29.57
N PHE A 136 -9.96 -21.67 29.33
CA PHE A 136 -11.25 -21.53 28.68
C PHE A 136 -12.37 -21.41 29.71
N SER A 137 -13.36 -20.55 29.46
CA SER A 137 -14.54 -20.36 30.32
C SER A 137 -15.71 -19.74 29.55
N GLY A 138 -16.84 -19.64 30.19
CA GLY A 138 -18.03 -18.97 29.67
C GLY A 138 -18.99 -19.87 28.87
N LEU A 139 -18.67 -21.15 28.66
CA LEU A 139 -19.62 -22.13 28.14
C LEU A 139 -20.52 -22.64 29.26
N ASP A 140 -21.84 -22.45 29.16
CA ASP A 140 -22.82 -22.93 30.13
C ASP A 140 -23.87 -23.79 29.46
N LEU A 141 -23.74 -25.09 29.63
CA LEU A 141 -24.66 -26.10 29.08
C LEU A 141 -25.62 -26.69 30.16
N ASN A 142 -25.64 -26.16 31.39
CA ASN A 142 -26.35 -26.76 32.50
C ASN A 142 -27.86 -26.89 32.25
N ASP A 143 -28.47 -25.93 31.61
CA ASP A 143 -29.89 -25.97 31.25
C ASP A 143 -30.22 -27.10 30.25
N VAL A 144 -29.29 -27.39 29.33
CA VAL A 144 -29.45 -28.44 28.30
C VAL A 144 -29.16 -29.81 28.87
N ILE A 145 -28.01 -30.00 29.52
CA ILE A 145 -27.58 -31.32 30.01
C ILE A 145 -28.42 -31.83 31.17
N ASN A 146 -29.05 -30.95 31.96
CA ASN A 146 -29.99 -31.30 33.00
C ASN A 146 -31.35 -31.83 32.46
N THR A 147 -31.56 -31.79 31.14
CA THR A 147 -32.72 -32.48 30.56
C THR A 147 -32.52 -33.98 30.63
N LEU A 148 -33.61 -34.72 30.84
CA LEU A 148 -33.58 -36.16 31.03
C LEU A 148 -32.93 -36.97 29.90
N ASN A 149 -32.78 -36.36 28.72
CA ASN A 149 -32.29 -37.09 27.56
C ASN A 149 -30.76 -37.22 27.54
N TYR A 150 -30.02 -36.16 27.87
CA TYR A 150 -28.57 -36.18 27.76
C TYR A 150 -27.90 -37.05 28.84
N CYS A 151 -28.13 -36.76 30.11
CA CYS A 151 -27.52 -37.49 31.18
C CYS A 151 -28.01 -38.95 31.26
N ALA A 152 -29.28 -39.20 31.00
CA ALA A 152 -29.84 -40.56 31.05
C ALA A 152 -29.31 -41.48 29.95
N ASN A 153 -28.81 -40.92 28.87
CA ASN A 153 -28.24 -41.63 27.72
C ASN A 153 -26.68 -41.56 27.66
N GLY A 154 -26.04 -40.95 28.65
CA GLY A 154 -24.59 -40.83 28.68
C GLY A 154 -24.01 -40.03 27.49
N VAL A 155 -24.68 -38.94 27.09
CA VAL A 155 -24.25 -38.07 25.96
C VAL A 155 -24.19 -36.60 26.38
N ASN A 156 -23.89 -36.36 27.66
CA ASN A 156 -23.68 -35.04 28.21
C ASN A 156 -22.18 -34.71 28.23
N PHE A 157 -21.76 -33.75 27.43
CA PHE A 157 -20.36 -33.34 27.34
C PHE A 157 -20.22 -31.86 27.08
N GLY A 158 -19.00 -31.36 27.37
CA GLY A 158 -18.51 -30.05 26.99
C GLY A 158 -16.98 -30.05 27.01
N GLY A 159 -16.38 -29.30 26.10
CA GLY A 159 -14.95 -29.24 26.01
C GLY A 159 -14.48 -28.14 25.01
N TRP A 160 -13.18 -27.94 24.95
CA TRP A 160 -12.55 -26.99 24.07
C TRP A 160 -11.17 -27.45 23.61
N ALA A 161 -10.76 -27.01 22.43
CA ALA A 161 -9.42 -27.25 21.90
C ALA A 161 -8.94 -26.10 21.02
N LEU A 162 -7.63 -25.86 21.02
CA LEU A 162 -6.90 -25.01 20.08
C LEU A 162 -6.22 -25.89 19.05
N VAL A 163 -6.39 -25.58 17.79
CA VAL A 163 -5.46 -25.96 16.72
C VAL A 163 -4.46 -24.85 16.57
N VAL A 164 -3.17 -25.14 16.57
CA VAL A 164 -2.12 -24.15 16.38
C VAL A 164 -1.18 -24.64 15.29
N VAL A 165 -1.03 -23.86 14.22
CA VAL A 165 0.02 -24.05 13.22
C VAL A 165 1.14 -23.06 13.50
N PHE A 166 2.37 -23.56 13.45
CA PHE A 166 3.55 -22.75 13.69
C PHE A 166 4.64 -23.04 12.66
N GLU A 167 5.51 -22.07 12.45
CA GLU A 167 6.68 -22.16 11.59
C GLU A 167 7.94 -22.23 12.43
N ASN A 168 8.93 -23.02 11.95
CA ASN A 168 10.25 -23.12 12.53
C ASN A 168 11.27 -23.44 11.42
N PRO A 169 12.25 -22.56 11.13
CA PRO A 169 13.23 -22.77 10.07
C PRO A 169 14.07 -24.05 10.18
N ALA A 170 14.05 -24.72 11.33
CA ALA A 170 14.75 -26.00 11.52
C ALA A 170 13.93 -27.22 11.06
N LEU A 171 12.64 -27.06 10.74
CA LEU A 171 11.79 -28.12 10.21
C LEU A 171 12.06 -28.35 8.73
N PRO A 172 11.79 -29.56 8.21
CA PRO A 172 11.71 -29.78 6.76
C PRO A 172 10.60 -28.93 6.11
N ILE A 173 10.72 -28.66 4.81
CA ILE A 173 9.63 -28.06 4.03
C ILE A 173 8.53 -29.10 3.90
N ASN A 174 7.31 -28.69 4.24
CA ASN A 174 6.13 -29.55 4.23
C ASN A 174 4.85 -28.72 4.04
N GLN A 175 3.73 -29.41 3.97
CA GLN A 175 2.40 -28.83 3.90
C GLN A 175 1.57 -29.25 5.12
N VAL A 176 0.99 -28.28 5.82
CA VAL A 176 0.01 -28.49 6.86
C VAL A 176 -1.36 -28.10 6.34
N ASN A 177 -2.30 -29.04 6.30
CA ASN A 177 -3.68 -28.81 5.90
C ASN A 177 -4.59 -28.90 7.13
N VAL A 178 -5.43 -27.89 7.33
CA VAL A 178 -6.48 -27.88 8.34
C VAL A 178 -7.82 -28.06 7.65
N TYR A 179 -8.50 -29.15 7.97
CA TYR A 179 -9.86 -29.45 7.48
C TYR A 179 -10.85 -29.24 8.60
N ASP A 180 -11.96 -28.59 8.28
CA ASP A 180 -13.00 -28.20 9.21
C ASP A 180 -14.36 -28.78 8.79
N GLY A 181 -15.18 -29.15 9.75
CA GLY A 181 -16.48 -29.72 9.52
C GLY A 181 -17.11 -30.22 10.82
N LEU A 182 -18.22 -30.96 10.74
CA LEU A 182 -18.79 -31.70 11.87
C LEU A 182 -19.56 -32.89 11.34
N ASN A 183 -19.12 -34.08 11.71
CA ASN A 183 -19.84 -35.29 11.39
C ASN A 183 -19.51 -36.37 12.46
N GLY A 184 -20.35 -37.42 12.56
CA GLY A 184 -20.18 -38.39 13.63
C GLY A 184 -20.65 -39.80 13.29
N VAL A 185 -20.45 -40.68 14.25
CA VAL A 185 -20.88 -42.08 14.27
C VAL A 185 -21.86 -42.34 15.41
N PRO A 186 -22.60 -43.44 15.42
CA PRO A 186 -22.66 -44.55 14.46
C PRO A 186 -23.48 -44.24 13.20
N PRO A 187 -23.46 -45.05 12.12
CA PRO A 187 -22.65 -46.25 12.07
C PRO A 187 -21.27 -46.00 11.43
N GLN A 188 -21.12 -44.96 10.60
CA GLN A 188 -19.88 -44.67 9.89
C GLN A 188 -19.81 -43.22 9.47
N LEU A 189 -18.63 -42.64 9.64
CA LEU A 189 -18.20 -41.36 9.10
C LEU A 189 -17.10 -41.59 8.03
N THR A 190 -17.15 -40.86 6.94
CA THR A 190 -16.10 -40.83 5.93
C THR A 190 -15.71 -39.37 5.63
N ILE A 191 -14.41 -39.05 5.73
CA ILE A 191 -13.83 -37.77 5.39
C ILE A 191 -12.87 -38.02 4.25
N VAL A 192 -13.02 -37.28 3.14
CA VAL A 192 -12.06 -37.26 2.04
C VAL A 192 -11.18 -36.03 2.23
N LEU A 193 -9.90 -36.25 2.43
CA LEU A 193 -8.88 -35.23 2.46
C LEU A 193 -8.39 -35.04 1.04
N ASP A 194 -8.57 -33.89 0.46
CA ASP A 194 -8.10 -33.52 -0.87
C ASP A 194 -6.93 -32.54 -0.77
N SER A 195 -6.42 -32.12 -1.92
CA SER A 195 -5.30 -31.19 -2.02
C SER A 195 -4.01 -31.69 -1.35
N LEU A 196 -3.83 -33.01 -1.29
CA LEU A 196 -2.58 -33.67 -0.91
C LEU A 196 -1.66 -33.73 -2.11
N ASN A 197 -0.37 -33.58 -1.91
CA ASN A 197 0.64 -33.74 -2.95
C ASN A 197 1.89 -34.40 -2.36
N VAL A 198 1.72 -35.69 -2.00
CA VAL A 198 2.69 -36.44 -1.20
C VAL A 198 3.92 -36.81 -2.03
N ILE A 199 5.13 -36.36 -1.64
CA ILE A 199 6.40 -36.78 -2.26
C ILE A 199 7.00 -38.00 -1.58
N ASP A 200 6.91 -38.05 -0.26
CA ASP A 200 7.30 -39.17 0.58
C ASP A 200 6.42 -39.20 1.83
N SER A 201 6.59 -40.20 2.67
CA SER A 201 5.82 -40.34 3.89
C SER A 201 6.61 -39.99 5.16
N GLU A 202 7.86 -39.52 5.03
CA GLU A 202 8.70 -39.25 6.19
C GLU A 202 8.12 -38.14 7.06
N GLY A 203 7.93 -38.40 8.34
CA GLY A 203 7.37 -37.45 9.32
C GLY A 203 5.91 -37.08 9.09
N ALA A 204 5.20 -37.83 8.22
CA ALA A 204 3.79 -37.63 7.96
C ALA A 204 2.93 -37.94 9.20
N LYS A 205 2.09 -37.00 9.56
CA LYS A 205 1.17 -37.18 10.69
C LYS A 205 -0.21 -36.60 10.44
N ILE A 206 -1.20 -37.12 11.16
CA ILE A 206 -2.58 -36.66 11.15
C ILE A 206 -3.07 -36.44 12.57
N GLY A 207 -3.75 -35.33 12.81
CA GLY A 207 -4.32 -34.99 14.11
C GLY A 207 -5.83 -34.80 14.04
N PHE A 208 -6.49 -35.10 15.13
CA PHE A 208 -7.95 -35.03 15.28
C PHE A 208 -8.35 -34.27 16.53
N ILE A 209 -9.45 -33.51 16.44
CA ILE A 209 -10.24 -33.11 17.58
C ILE A 209 -11.56 -33.86 17.45
N ALA A 210 -11.80 -34.76 18.41
CA ALA A 210 -13.02 -35.54 18.50
C ALA A 210 -13.73 -35.27 19.83
N TRP A 211 -15.05 -35.50 19.84
CA TRP A 211 -15.94 -35.19 20.94
C TRP A 211 -16.79 -36.40 21.24
N GLU A 212 -17.02 -36.62 22.52
CA GLU A 212 -17.90 -37.66 23.01
C GLU A 212 -17.36 -39.10 22.89
N GLY A 213 -16.06 -39.29 22.70
CA GLY A 213 -15.44 -40.61 22.76
C GLY A 213 -15.38 -41.15 24.19
N ASP A 214 -15.69 -42.43 24.38
CA ASP A 214 -15.86 -43.10 25.66
C ASP A 214 -14.80 -44.19 25.90
N SER A 215 -14.08 -44.09 27.01
CA SER A 215 -13.05 -45.09 27.38
C SER A 215 -13.65 -46.48 27.66
N ALA A 216 -14.91 -46.54 28.12
CA ALA A 216 -15.59 -47.77 28.49
C ALA A 216 -16.29 -48.50 27.33
N LEU A 217 -16.49 -47.83 26.18
CA LEU A 217 -17.23 -48.38 25.04
C LEU A 217 -16.36 -48.89 23.90
N ALA A 218 -15.54 -49.89 24.12
CA ALA A 218 -14.74 -50.54 23.08
C ALA A 218 -15.60 -51.39 22.13
N VAL A 219 -16.48 -50.77 21.36
CA VAL A 219 -17.49 -51.42 20.50
C VAL A 219 -17.09 -51.50 19.04
N ASN A 220 -15.86 -51.89 18.74
CA ASN A 220 -15.22 -51.83 17.42
C ASN A 220 -15.18 -50.42 16.84
N GLU A 221 -14.93 -49.46 17.66
CA GLU A 221 -14.64 -48.12 17.20
C GLU A 221 -13.31 -48.13 16.50
N ARG A 222 -13.33 -47.96 15.21
CA ARG A 222 -12.16 -48.12 14.36
C ARG A 222 -11.93 -46.92 13.47
N LEU A 223 -10.78 -46.27 13.67
CA LEU A 223 -10.30 -45.21 12.82
C LEU A 223 -9.34 -45.80 11.75
N THR A 224 -9.55 -45.41 10.50
CA THR A 224 -8.69 -45.83 9.40
C THR A 224 -8.36 -44.68 8.48
N ILE A 225 -7.19 -44.71 7.86
CA ILE A 225 -6.82 -43.87 6.69
C ILE A 225 -6.43 -44.81 5.54
N ASN A 226 -6.94 -44.57 4.34
CA ASN A 226 -6.74 -45.42 3.16
C ASN A 226 -6.98 -46.91 3.46
N ASN A 227 -8.01 -47.22 4.25
CA ASN A 227 -8.37 -48.56 4.76
C ASN A 227 -7.34 -49.22 5.70
N GLN A 228 -6.31 -48.51 6.13
CA GLN A 228 -5.37 -49.02 7.12
C GLN A 228 -5.74 -48.46 8.51
N VAL A 229 -5.68 -49.28 9.54
CA VAL A 229 -6.10 -48.89 10.90
C VAL A 229 -5.08 -47.96 11.50
N LEU A 230 -5.53 -46.83 12.04
CA LEU A 230 -4.76 -45.96 12.91
C LEU A 230 -4.86 -46.43 14.35
N SER A 231 -3.76 -46.55 15.03
CA SER A 231 -3.69 -46.88 16.46
C SER A 231 -2.34 -46.43 17.02
N ASN A 232 -2.32 -46.15 18.30
CA ASN A 232 -1.09 -45.88 19.07
C ASN A 232 -1.20 -46.50 20.46
N THR A 233 -0.28 -46.18 21.36
CA THR A 233 -0.23 -46.74 22.71
C THR A 233 -1.43 -46.37 23.56
N LEU A 234 -2.02 -45.18 23.35
CA LEU A 234 -3.19 -44.69 24.08
C LEU A 234 -4.51 -45.12 23.42
N ASN A 235 -4.51 -45.18 22.09
CA ASN A 235 -5.69 -45.39 21.26
C ASN A 235 -5.59 -46.78 20.58
N PRO A 236 -6.21 -47.81 21.12
CA PRO A 236 -6.14 -49.15 20.56
C PRO A 236 -6.97 -49.27 19.27
N PRO A 237 -6.73 -50.31 18.43
CA PRO A 237 -7.39 -50.45 17.12
C PRO A 237 -8.92 -50.58 17.14
N THR A 238 -9.53 -50.72 18.31
CA THR A 238 -10.97 -50.96 18.49
C THR A 238 -11.63 -49.95 19.41
N ASN A 239 -10.91 -48.95 19.87
CA ASN A 239 -11.36 -47.80 20.65
C ASN A 239 -10.45 -46.62 20.37
N ALA A 240 -10.67 -45.96 19.24
CA ALA A 240 -9.75 -44.93 18.69
C ALA A 240 -9.89 -43.59 19.42
N PHE A 241 -11.07 -43.30 19.96
CA PHE A 241 -11.38 -42.09 20.72
C PHE A 241 -11.92 -42.49 22.08
N ASN A 242 -11.10 -42.34 23.10
CA ASN A 242 -11.37 -42.96 24.41
C ASN A 242 -11.00 -42.03 25.58
N GLY A 243 -11.13 -40.70 25.37
CA GLY A 243 -10.87 -39.70 26.38
C GLY A 243 -9.38 -39.39 26.56
N THR A 244 -8.60 -39.38 25.49
CA THR A 244 -7.14 -39.25 25.55
C THR A 244 -6.60 -38.00 24.86
N ASN A 245 -5.37 -37.62 25.24
CA ASN A 245 -4.55 -36.63 24.57
C ASN A 245 -3.16 -37.21 24.28
N SER A 246 -2.90 -37.56 23.05
CA SER A 246 -1.63 -38.18 22.66
C SER A 246 -0.44 -37.24 22.73
N ILE A 247 -0.65 -35.91 22.75
CA ILE A 247 0.43 -34.92 22.88
C ILE A 247 0.93 -34.86 24.31
N THR A 248 0.02 -34.88 25.29
CA THR A 248 0.37 -34.80 26.72
C THR A 248 0.49 -36.16 27.40
N GLY A 249 -0.05 -37.21 26.79
CA GLY A 249 -0.17 -38.54 27.39
C GLY A 249 -1.31 -38.63 28.41
N ALA A 250 -2.19 -37.67 28.49
CA ALA A 250 -3.35 -37.68 29.39
C ALA A 250 -4.40 -38.71 28.96
N THR A 251 -5.05 -39.33 29.95
CA THR A 251 -6.10 -40.35 29.76
C THR A 251 -7.39 -39.98 30.51
N ASN A 252 -7.62 -38.71 30.73
CA ASN A 252 -8.72 -38.18 31.51
C ASN A 252 -9.33 -36.92 30.83
N LEU A 253 -9.34 -36.91 29.52
CA LEU A 253 -10.04 -35.88 28.74
C LEU A 253 -11.55 -36.19 28.61
N TYR A 254 -12.12 -36.92 29.45
CA TYR A 254 -13.50 -37.36 29.51
C TYR A 254 -14.41 -36.78 28.42
N ASN A 255 -14.89 -37.63 27.51
CA ASN A 255 -15.80 -37.29 26.40
C ASN A 255 -15.21 -36.29 25.38
N MET A 256 -13.90 -36.24 25.23
CA MET A 256 -13.20 -35.60 24.11
C MET A 256 -11.82 -36.20 23.89
N ASP A 257 -11.31 -36.07 22.68
CA ASP A 257 -9.99 -36.56 22.30
C ASP A 257 -9.23 -35.53 21.50
N ILE A 258 -7.92 -35.46 21.81
CA ILE A 258 -6.94 -34.64 21.06
C ILE A 258 -5.79 -35.58 20.68
N ASP A 259 -5.88 -36.17 19.49
CA ASP A 259 -4.97 -37.23 19.13
C ASP A 259 -4.22 -36.95 17.84
N VAL A 260 -2.95 -37.33 17.85
CA VAL A 260 -2.05 -37.28 16.68
C VAL A 260 -1.54 -38.69 16.42
N TYR A 261 -1.60 -39.11 15.17
CA TYR A 261 -1.13 -40.40 14.68
C TYR A 261 -0.04 -40.19 13.65
N ASP A 262 0.98 -41.04 13.69
CA ASP A 262 1.93 -41.23 12.60
C ASP A 262 1.22 -41.95 11.44
N ILE A 263 1.35 -41.43 10.23
CA ILE A 263 0.73 -42.00 9.03
C ILE A 263 1.77 -42.35 7.94
N GLU A 264 3.05 -42.43 8.28
CA GLU A 264 4.12 -42.77 7.33
C GLU A 264 3.87 -44.06 6.56
N ASN A 265 3.17 -45.01 7.18
CA ASN A 265 2.83 -46.29 6.56
C ASN A 265 1.45 -46.30 5.85
N ASN A 266 0.72 -45.20 5.92
CA ASN A 266 -0.69 -45.13 5.51
C ASN A 266 -0.90 -44.30 4.24
N ILE A 267 0.11 -43.55 3.81
CA ILE A 267 0.15 -42.73 2.60
C ILE A 267 1.30 -43.17 1.71
N GLN A 268 1.21 -42.82 0.41
CA GLN A 268 2.20 -43.19 -0.58
C GLN A 268 2.60 -41.95 -1.40
N PRO A 269 3.85 -41.88 -1.91
CA PRO A 269 4.22 -40.86 -2.89
C PRO A 269 3.26 -40.82 -4.09
N GLY A 270 2.79 -39.63 -4.43
CA GLY A 270 1.82 -39.37 -5.48
C GLY A 270 0.35 -39.41 -5.04
N ASP A 271 0.06 -39.66 -3.75
CA ASP A 271 -1.32 -39.56 -3.23
C ASP A 271 -1.80 -38.11 -3.31
N ALA A 272 -2.85 -37.85 -4.10
CA ALA A 272 -3.53 -36.56 -4.18
C ALA A 272 -4.71 -36.45 -3.20
N THR A 273 -5.15 -37.57 -2.67
CA THR A 273 -6.26 -37.66 -1.69
C THR A 273 -6.01 -38.77 -0.67
N ALA A 274 -6.58 -38.62 0.52
CA ALA A 274 -6.65 -39.72 1.48
C ALA A 274 -8.07 -39.81 2.05
N THR A 275 -8.50 -41.05 2.37
CA THR A 275 -9.81 -41.27 2.93
C THR A 275 -9.70 -41.72 4.38
N VAL A 276 -10.15 -40.84 5.28
CA VAL A 276 -10.33 -41.17 6.70
C VAL A 276 -11.72 -41.75 6.91
N ARG A 277 -11.80 -42.85 7.63
CA ARG A 277 -13.06 -43.48 7.98
C ARG A 277 -13.07 -43.85 9.46
N LEU A 278 -14.13 -43.43 10.14
CA LEU A 278 -14.46 -43.86 11.51
C LEU A 278 -15.71 -44.73 11.47
N THR A 279 -15.69 -45.85 12.18
CA THR A 279 -16.85 -46.71 12.41
C THR A 279 -17.00 -46.97 13.89
N SER A 280 -18.23 -46.99 14.39
CA SER A 280 -18.54 -47.41 15.75
C SER A 280 -19.81 -48.28 15.75
N GLY A 281 -19.86 -49.26 16.62
CA GLY A 281 -21.02 -50.09 16.76
C GLY A 281 -22.12 -49.46 17.63
N GLN A 282 -21.76 -48.60 18.54
CA GLN A 282 -22.69 -47.98 19.50
C GLN A 282 -22.22 -46.62 19.98
N ASP A 283 -20.92 -46.45 20.22
CA ASP A 283 -20.33 -45.23 20.73
C ASP A 283 -20.64 -44.03 19.83
N PHE A 284 -21.06 -42.92 20.43
CA PHE A 284 -21.31 -41.66 19.75
C PHE A 284 -20.06 -40.81 19.75
N VAL A 285 -19.40 -40.68 18.61
CA VAL A 285 -18.22 -39.83 18.45
C VAL A 285 -18.45 -38.86 17.32
N MET A 286 -18.12 -37.60 17.52
CA MET A 286 -18.09 -36.57 16.49
C MET A 286 -16.65 -36.12 16.24
N ILE A 287 -16.29 -35.93 14.98
CA ILE A 287 -15.03 -35.25 14.57
C ILE A 287 -15.38 -33.87 14.08
N SER A 288 -14.67 -32.84 14.56
CA SER A 288 -14.81 -31.45 14.09
C SER A 288 -13.64 -30.98 13.26
N THR A 289 -12.45 -31.52 13.47
CA THR A 289 -11.24 -31.04 12.85
C THR A 289 -10.29 -32.18 12.54
N VAL A 290 -9.70 -32.11 11.35
CA VAL A 290 -8.61 -32.97 10.93
C VAL A 290 -7.47 -32.09 10.47
N VAL A 291 -6.24 -32.37 10.96
CA VAL A 291 -5.03 -31.65 10.53
C VAL A 291 -4.03 -32.66 10.01
N THR A 292 -3.48 -32.43 8.83
CA THR A 292 -2.41 -33.25 8.28
C THR A 292 -1.11 -32.46 8.13
N LYS A 293 0.02 -33.12 8.34
CA LYS A 293 1.33 -32.65 7.94
C LYS A 293 1.96 -33.67 7.00
N LEU A 294 2.38 -33.23 5.84
CA LEU A 294 2.90 -34.09 4.76
C LEU A 294 4.08 -33.42 4.08
N ASN A 295 5.08 -34.20 3.68
CA ASN A 295 6.07 -33.73 2.74
C ASN A 295 5.45 -33.67 1.34
N VAL A 296 5.60 -32.53 0.66
CA VAL A 296 4.97 -32.28 -0.64
C VAL A 296 5.98 -31.82 -1.66
N MET A 297 5.70 -32.09 -2.94
CA MET A 297 6.47 -31.62 -4.08
C MET A 297 5.66 -30.52 -4.77
N LEU A 298 5.91 -29.29 -4.38
CA LEU A 298 5.25 -28.11 -4.93
C LEU A 298 6.25 -26.96 -5.14
N PRO A 299 6.06 -26.18 -6.19
CA PRO A 299 6.72 -24.89 -6.33
C PRO A 299 6.13 -23.86 -5.36
N ASP A 300 6.77 -22.71 -5.28
CA ASP A 300 6.29 -21.56 -4.52
C ASP A 300 6.69 -20.26 -5.22
N ALA A 301 5.76 -19.64 -5.91
CA ALA A 301 6.00 -18.45 -6.70
C ALA A 301 5.89 -17.19 -5.83
N THR A 302 6.97 -16.46 -5.73
CA THR A 302 6.97 -15.13 -5.10
C THR A 302 7.46 -14.08 -6.08
N VAL A 303 7.10 -12.83 -5.85
CA VAL A 303 7.57 -11.71 -6.66
C VAL A 303 8.14 -10.60 -5.79
N VAL A 304 9.26 -10.02 -6.23
CA VAL A 304 9.93 -8.91 -5.55
C VAL A 304 10.09 -7.77 -6.55
N VAL A 305 9.75 -6.55 -6.15
CA VAL A 305 10.02 -5.34 -6.94
C VAL A 305 11.45 -4.88 -6.66
N ASP A 306 12.28 -4.85 -7.71
CA ASP A 306 13.70 -4.49 -7.60
C ASP A 306 13.94 -2.99 -7.76
N ALA A 307 13.26 -2.36 -8.74
CA ALA A 307 13.38 -0.93 -9.01
C ALA A 307 12.14 -0.38 -9.72
N ILE A 308 11.85 0.90 -9.49
CA ILE A 308 10.84 1.67 -10.21
C ILE A 308 11.46 3.02 -10.58
N ASP A 309 11.57 3.28 -11.88
CA ASP A 309 12.07 4.53 -12.41
C ASP A 309 10.92 5.35 -13.00
N THR A 310 10.90 6.64 -12.70
CA THR A 310 9.90 7.60 -13.16
C THR A 310 10.58 8.81 -13.80
N ASP A 311 10.04 9.29 -14.91
CA ASP A 311 10.54 10.49 -15.60
C ASP A 311 9.65 11.70 -15.34
N CYS A 312 10.26 12.88 -15.33
CA CYS A 312 9.56 14.13 -15.08
C CYS A 312 8.42 14.40 -16.09
N GLY A 313 7.21 14.54 -15.56
CA GLY A 313 6.01 14.82 -16.36
C GLY A 313 5.54 13.66 -17.22
N SER A 314 6.10 12.47 -17.02
CA SER A 314 5.70 11.25 -17.72
C SER A 314 4.71 10.44 -16.89
N ARG A 315 3.79 9.78 -17.57
CA ARG A 315 2.96 8.71 -17.02
C ARG A 315 3.49 7.33 -17.38
N ASP A 316 4.62 7.26 -18.07
CA ASP A 316 5.36 6.02 -18.28
C ASP A 316 6.33 5.82 -17.12
N ILE A 317 6.28 4.62 -16.53
CA ILE A 317 7.19 4.18 -15.49
C ILE A 317 7.93 2.93 -15.95
N THR A 318 9.20 2.81 -15.62
CA THR A 318 9.97 1.59 -15.88
C THR A 318 10.11 0.79 -14.60
N VAL A 319 9.64 -0.46 -14.62
CA VAL A 319 9.61 -1.33 -13.45
C VAL A 319 10.48 -2.55 -13.70
N SER A 320 11.35 -2.85 -12.75
CA SER A 320 12.12 -4.10 -12.69
C SER A 320 11.66 -4.93 -11.50
N PHE A 321 11.41 -6.21 -11.72
CA PHE A 321 10.96 -7.15 -10.70
C PHE A 321 11.54 -8.54 -10.95
N THR A 322 11.58 -9.35 -9.89
CA THR A 322 12.11 -10.72 -9.94
C THR A 322 11.07 -11.69 -9.39
N VAL A 323 10.69 -12.68 -10.21
CA VAL A 323 9.93 -13.86 -9.80
C VAL A 323 10.89 -14.88 -9.23
N ARG A 324 10.52 -15.53 -8.14
CA ARG A 324 11.35 -16.52 -7.44
C ARG A 324 10.53 -17.76 -7.13
N ASN A 325 11.20 -18.89 -7.12
CA ASN A 325 10.70 -20.18 -6.64
C ASN A 325 11.47 -20.51 -5.35
N ILE A 326 11.09 -19.91 -4.22
CA ILE A 326 11.78 -20.02 -2.93
C ILE A 326 10.94 -20.81 -1.92
N GLU A 327 11.62 -21.44 -0.95
CA GLU A 327 10.95 -22.33 0.03
C GLU A 327 10.11 -23.43 -0.62
N SER A 328 10.52 -23.85 -1.79
CA SER A 328 9.82 -24.80 -2.67
C SER A 328 10.52 -26.13 -2.70
N THR A 329 9.79 -27.16 -3.11
CA THR A 329 10.31 -28.53 -3.28
C THR A 329 10.25 -29.00 -4.72
N ASP A 330 9.60 -28.24 -5.63
CA ASP A 330 9.47 -28.57 -7.05
C ASP A 330 9.79 -27.36 -7.94
N VAL A 331 9.90 -27.64 -9.24
CA VAL A 331 10.15 -26.66 -10.28
C VAL A 331 8.90 -25.83 -10.54
N LEU A 332 9.02 -24.51 -10.50
CA LEU A 332 7.99 -23.60 -10.98
C LEU A 332 8.02 -23.60 -12.52
N PRO A 333 6.93 -23.96 -13.21
CA PRO A 333 6.93 -24.08 -14.66
C PRO A 333 7.10 -22.71 -15.35
N ALA A 334 7.55 -22.72 -16.60
CA ALA A 334 7.46 -21.53 -17.45
C ALA A 334 5.98 -21.19 -17.76
N GLY A 335 5.68 -19.91 -17.96
CA GLY A 335 4.34 -19.45 -18.29
C GLY A 335 3.48 -19.06 -17.08
N VAL A 336 4.07 -18.97 -15.88
CA VAL A 336 3.37 -18.49 -14.69
C VAL A 336 3.05 -17.00 -14.84
N PRO A 337 1.79 -16.57 -14.67
CA PRO A 337 1.38 -15.20 -14.83
C PRO A 337 1.83 -14.33 -13.65
N VAL A 338 2.24 -13.11 -13.95
CA VAL A 338 2.46 -12.03 -12.97
C VAL A 338 1.58 -10.85 -13.37
N SER A 339 0.52 -10.61 -12.65
CA SER A 339 -0.39 -9.50 -12.89
C SER A 339 0.01 -8.28 -12.07
N ILE A 340 -0.06 -7.10 -12.71
CA ILE A 340 0.37 -5.83 -12.13
C ILE A 340 -0.82 -4.88 -12.08
N TYR A 341 -1.01 -4.25 -10.92
CA TYR A 341 -2.10 -3.32 -10.63
C TYR A 341 -1.55 -2.01 -10.06
N ALA A 342 -2.26 -0.90 -10.30
CA ALA A 342 -2.04 0.40 -9.67
C ALA A 342 -3.31 0.80 -8.91
N ASP A 343 -3.25 0.89 -7.58
CA ASP A 343 -4.41 1.12 -6.68
C ASP A 343 -5.64 0.27 -7.07
N GLY A 344 -5.39 -1.03 -7.35
CA GLY A 344 -6.41 -1.99 -7.76
C GLY A 344 -6.83 -1.90 -9.24
N THR A 345 -6.31 -0.95 -10.00
CA THR A 345 -6.53 -0.87 -11.46
C THR A 345 -5.56 -1.80 -12.18
N TYR A 346 -6.07 -2.79 -12.90
CA TYR A 346 -5.27 -3.70 -13.70
C TYR A 346 -4.49 -2.95 -14.79
N LEU A 347 -3.20 -3.23 -14.90
CA LEU A 347 -2.32 -2.66 -15.91
C LEU A 347 -1.93 -3.68 -16.98
N THR A 348 -1.36 -4.80 -16.58
CA THR A 348 -0.87 -5.84 -17.49
C THR A 348 -0.60 -7.15 -16.77
N THR A 349 -0.38 -8.22 -17.55
CA THR A 349 0.13 -9.51 -17.08
C THR A 349 1.33 -9.91 -17.92
N LEU A 350 2.42 -10.31 -17.28
CA LEU A 350 3.56 -10.96 -17.91
C LEU A 350 3.57 -12.44 -17.54
N LEU A 351 4.22 -13.25 -18.37
CA LEU A 351 4.44 -14.67 -18.10
C LEU A 351 5.93 -14.92 -17.88
N THR A 352 6.27 -15.79 -16.93
CA THR A 352 7.63 -16.30 -16.81
C THR A 352 8.03 -17.04 -18.10
N THR A 353 9.29 -16.96 -18.48
CA THR A 353 9.77 -17.50 -19.76
C THR A 353 10.56 -18.79 -19.60
N VAL A 354 11.04 -19.07 -18.41
CA VAL A 354 11.86 -20.24 -18.08
C VAL A 354 11.28 -20.99 -16.88
N GLU A 355 11.63 -22.27 -16.79
CA GLU A 355 11.38 -23.08 -15.60
C GLU A 355 12.34 -22.63 -14.48
N LEU A 356 11.81 -22.44 -13.26
CA LEU A 356 12.60 -22.05 -12.10
C LEU A 356 12.72 -23.24 -11.14
N PRO A 357 13.91 -23.84 -10.99
CA PRO A 357 14.13 -24.87 -9.98
C PRO A 357 13.99 -24.28 -8.57
N PRO A 358 13.85 -25.12 -7.52
CA PRO A 358 13.89 -24.66 -6.14
C PRO A 358 15.06 -23.71 -5.87
N GLY A 359 14.78 -22.52 -5.34
CA GLY A 359 15.74 -21.43 -5.16
C GLY A 359 16.04 -20.62 -6.43
N GLY A 360 15.47 -20.97 -7.57
CA GLY A 360 15.63 -20.27 -8.86
C GLY A 360 14.88 -18.95 -8.93
N SER A 361 15.29 -18.10 -9.89
CA SER A 361 14.63 -16.81 -10.11
C SER A 361 14.74 -16.33 -11.55
N GLU A 362 13.78 -15.48 -11.97
CA GLU A 362 13.76 -14.79 -13.26
C GLU A 362 13.46 -13.31 -13.05
N SER A 363 14.33 -12.43 -13.56
CA SER A 363 14.13 -10.98 -13.49
C SER A 363 13.56 -10.45 -14.81
N SER A 364 12.64 -9.51 -14.71
CA SER A 364 12.01 -8.84 -15.84
C SER A 364 11.99 -7.34 -15.66
N THR A 365 12.06 -6.61 -16.78
CA THR A 365 11.93 -5.15 -16.81
C THR A 365 10.94 -4.78 -17.91
N LEU A 366 10.02 -3.88 -17.60
CA LEU A 366 9.04 -3.38 -18.56
C LEU A 366 8.72 -1.92 -18.31
N THR A 367 8.24 -1.23 -19.36
CA THR A 367 7.66 0.11 -19.25
C THR A 367 6.13 -0.01 -19.21
N LEU A 368 5.52 0.62 -18.23
CA LEU A 368 4.08 0.69 -18.01
C LEU A 368 3.60 2.10 -18.27
N THR A 369 2.59 2.26 -19.12
CA THR A 369 1.88 3.55 -19.28
C THR A 369 0.68 3.56 -18.33
N LEU A 370 0.69 4.49 -17.38
CA LEU A 370 -0.37 4.60 -16.38
C LEU A 370 -1.62 5.27 -16.98
N PRO A 371 -2.82 4.70 -16.78
CA PRO A 371 -4.08 5.35 -17.15
C PRO A 371 -4.30 6.69 -16.44
N ASP A 372 -5.01 7.62 -17.08
CA ASP A 372 -5.30 8.96 -16.52
C ASP A 372 -6.02 8.92 -15.16
N GLY A 373 -6.72 7.82 -14.85
CA GLY A 373 -7.44 7.65 -13.59
C GLY A 373 -6.54 7.27 -12.38
N VAL A 374 -5.28 6.91 -12.61
CA VAL A 374 -4.32 6.59 -11.53
C VAL A 374 -3.74 7.92 -11.00
N PRO A 375 -3.79 8.20 -9.68
CA PRO A 375 -3.26 9.43 -9.10
C PRO A 375 -1.72 9.49 -9.21
N ASP A 376 -1.13 10.68 -8.96
CA ASP A 376 0.33 10.84 -9.02
C ASP A 376 1.08 10.12 -7.89
N THR A 377 0.39 9.79 -6.80
CA THR A 377 0.90 8.91 -5.73
C THR A 377 -0.04 7.74 -5.58
N PHE A 378 0.47 6.54 -5.74
CA PHE A 378 -0.29 5.29 -5.75
C PHE A 378 0.59 4.12 -5.30
N THR A 379 -0.03 2.96 -5.14
CA THR A 379 0.66 1.71 -4.84
C THR A 379 0.62 0.78 -6.05
N LEU A 380 1.78 0.35 -6.53
CA LEU A 380 1.88 -0.79 -7.43
C LEU A 380 1.76 -2.09 -6.63
N GLU A 381 0.98 -3.02 -7.16
CA GLU A 381 0.81 -4.35 -6.60
C GLU A 381 1.13 -5.38 -7.69
N PHE A 382 1.99 -6.34 -7.34
CA PHE A 382 2.39 -7.45 -8.19
C PHE A 382 1.84 -8.73 -7.58
N ARG A 383 1.19 -9.55 -8.40
CA ARG A 383 0.63 -10.85 -8.00
C ARG A 383 1.21 -11.93 -8.88
N ALA A 384 2.10 -12.75 -8.31
CA ALA A 384 2.60 -13.97 -8.96
C ALA A 384 1.51 -15.03 -8.97
N ASP A 385 1.54 -15.89 -9.96
CA ASP A 385 0.54 -16.94 -10.25
C ASP A 385 -0.92 -16.46 -10.27
N GLU A 386 -1.15 -15.23 -10.68
CA GLU A 386 -2.49 -14.71 -10.87
C GLU A 386 -2.64 -14.08 -12.25
N ALA A 387 -3.54 -14.62 -13.07
CA ALA A 387 -3.94 -14.02 -14.34
C ALA A 387 -4.86 -12.80 -14.13
N ALA A 388 -5.10 -12.04 -15.20
CA ALA A 388 -5.92 -10.82 -15.15
C ALA A 388 -7.35 -11.02 -14.63
N ASP A 389 -7.89 -12.23 -14.74
CA ASP A 389 -9.23 -12.62 -14.27
C ASP A 389 -9.21 -13.22 -12.85
N GLY A 390 -8.06 -13.21 -12.17
CA GLY A 390 -7.86 -13.81 -10.85
C GLY A 390 -7.63 -15.32 -10.86
N THR A 391 -7.49 -15.94 -12.05
CA THR A 391 -7.23 -17.40 -12.15
C THR A 391 -5.78 -17.69 -11.79
N LYS A 392 -5.58 -18.67 -10.92
CA LYS A 392 -4.29 -19.25 -10.60
C LYS A 392 -3.96 -20.41 -11.54
N THR A 393 -2.70 -20.59 -11.86
CA THR A 393 -2.24 -21.57 -12.88
C THR A 393 -1.43 -22.70 -12.28
N VAL A 394 -0.87 -22.52 -11.10
CA VAL A 394 -0.03 -23.48 -10.40
C VAL A 394 -0.62 -23.79 -9.03
N ILE A 395 -0.46 -25.01 -8.55
CA ILE A 395 -0.72 -25.35 -7.14
C ILE A 395 0.60 -25.15 -6.41
N GLU A 396 0.61 -24.33 -5.38
CA GLU A 396 1.81 -23.88 -4.68
C GLU A 396 1.84 -24.30 -3.21
N LEU A 397 3.02 -24.28 -2.61
CA LEU A 397 3.18 -24.53 -1.17
C LEU A 397 2.54 -23.43 -0.33
N SER A 398 2.65 -22.19 -0.76
CA SER A 398 2.06 -21.04 -0.08
C SER A 398 1.40 -20.11 -1.09
N GLU A 399 0.14 -19.81 -0.85
CA GLU A 399 -0.65 -18.83 -1.63
C GLU A 399 -0.65 -17.44 -1.00
N SER A 400 0.00 -17.27 0.15
CA SER A 400 -0.04 -16.04 0.93
C SER A 400 1.13 -15.10 0.66
N ASN A 401 2.16 -15.57 -0.05
CA ASN A 401 3.42 -14.84 -0.34
C ASN A 401 3.54 -14.39 -1.81
N ASN A 402 2.50 -14.60 -2.61
CA ASN A 402 2.46 -14.30 -4.05
C ASN A 402 2.32 -12.81 -4.35
N ILE A 403 2.03 -11.97 -3.35
CA ILE A 403 1.71 -10.56 -3.53
C ILE A 403 2.81 -9.69 -2.93
N THR A 404 3.28 -8.74 -3.73
CA THR A 404 4.15 -7.67 -3.23
C THR A 404 3.63 -6.30 -3.66
N THR A 405 3.90 -5.28 -2.85
CA THR A 405 3.47 -3.91 -3.12
C THR A 405 4.63 -2.93 -3.02
N ALA A 406 4.59 -1.89 -3.83
CA ALA A 406 5.57 -0.82 -3.82
C ALA A 406 4.89 0.56 -3.97
N PRO A 407 5.13 1.52 -3.08
CA PRO A 407 4.63 2.87 -3.23
C PRO A 407 5.37 3.59 -4.36
N VAL A 408 4.63 4.33 -5.18
CA VAL A 408 5.15 5.11 -6.30
C VAL A 408 4.66 6.55 -6.20
N THR A 409 5.54 7.50 -6.48
CA THR A 409 5.19 8.90 -6.66
C THR A 409 5.76 9.37 -8.00
N LEU A 410 4.89 9.83 -8.89
CA LEU A 410 5.29 10.37 -10.19
C LEU A 410 5.99 11.71 -10.03
N LEU A 411 7.00 11.93 -10.85
CA LEU A 411 7.70 13.20 -10.92
C LEU A 411 6.92 14.17 -11.80
N VAL A 412 6.27 15.15 -11.18
CA VAL A 412 5.46 16.15 -11.88
C VAL A 412 6.30 17.37 -12.27
N LEU A 413 6.01 17.92 -13.47
CA LEU A 413 6.61 19.18 -13.88
C LEU A 413 6.05 20.35 -13.04
N PRO A 414 6.89 21.37 -12.72
CA PRO A 414 6.41 22.54 -12.02
C PRO A 414 5.46 23.35 -12.90
N THR A 415 4.41 23.89 -12.30
CA THR A 415 3.54 24.89 -12.89
C THR A 415 4.02 26.29 -12.54
N PHE A 416 3.72 27.30 -13.39
CA PHE A 416 4.13 28.66 -13.13
C PHE A 416 3.12 29.66 -13.69
N ASN A 417 3.13 30.87 -13.12
CA ASN A 417 2.34 31.98 -13.63
C ASN A 417 3.04 32.66 -14.82
N ALA A 418 2.26 33.34 -15.65
CA ALA A 418 2.81 34.08 -16.79
C ALA A 418 3.87 35.09 -16.35
N VAL A 419 4.98 35.14 -17.10
CA VAL A 419 6.10 36.03 -16.83
C VAL A 419 6.00 37.25 -17.75
N PRO A 420 5.67 38.46 -17.23
CA PRO A 420 5.57 39.66 -18.05
C PRO A 420 6.95 40.13 -18.49
N GLY A 421 7.01 40.76 -19.65
CA GLY A 421 8.22 41.47 -20.10
C GLY A 421 8.55 42.68 -19.22
N LEU A 422 9.79 43.08 -19.22
CA LEU A 422 10.26 44.28 -18.54
C LEU A 422 10.73 45.36 -19.53
N GLU A 423 10.36 46.59 -19.20
CA GLU A 423 10.82 47.77 -19.91
C GLU A 423 11.63 48.66 -18.95
N ALA A 424 12.81 49.12 -19.40
CA ALA A 424 13.67 50.02 -18.66
C ALA A 424 13.96 51.30 -19.43
N CYS A 425 14.48 52.31 -18.75
CA CYS A 425 15.00 53.48 -19.42
C CYS A 425 16.29 53.15 -20.19
N ASN A 426 16.41 53.66 -21.43
CA ASN A 426 17.63 53.61 -22.20
C ASN A 426 18.72 54.39 -21.47
N LEU A 427 19.86 53.76 -21.23
CA LEU A 427 21.05 54.35 -20.59
C LEU A 427 22.12 54.77 -21.62
N GLY A 428 21.76 54.73 -22.90
CA GLY A 428 22.64 54.96 -24.05
C GLY A 428 22.86 53.68 -24.85
N PHE A 429 22.86 53.79 -26.18
CA PHE A 429 23.06 52.67 -27.12
C PHE A 429 22.15 51.46 -26.89
N SER A 430 20.88 51.71 -26.54
CA SER A 430 19.89 50.68 -26.22
C SER A 430 20.23 49.82 -25.01
N LYS A 431 21.14 50.26 -24.15
CA LYS A 431 21.46 49.58 -22.90
C LYS A 431 20.41 49.91 -21.83
N GLY A 432 19.93 48.89 -21.12
CA GLY A 432 18.98 49.04 -20.00
C GLY A 432 19.49 48.37 -18.74
N ARG A 433 18.98 48.83 -17.59
CA ARG A 433 19.17 48.20 -16.29
C ARG A 433 17.84 47.76 -15.77
N PHE A 434 17.71 46.46 -15.55
CA PHE A 434 16.45 45.80 -15.25
C PHE A 434 16.48 45.23 -13.82
N ASP A 435 15.32 45.33 -13.14
CA ASP A 435 15.09 44.73 -11.81
C ASP A 435 13.95 43.74 -11.90
N PHE A 436 14.28 42.45 -11.81
CA PHE A 436 13.31 41.34 -11.73
C PHE A 436 13.51 40.51 -10.46
N SER A 437 14.08 41.08 -9.42
CA SER A 437 14.28 40.44 -8.12
C SER A 437 12.96 40.01 -7.45
N GLY A 438 11.86 40.66 -7.78
CA GLY A 438 10.52 40.30 -7.30
C GLY A 438 9.80 39.22 -8.12
N TYR A 439 10.37 38.79 -9.24
CA TYR A 439 9.72 37.80 -10.13
C TYR A 439 9.57 36.41 -9.53
N PRO A 440 10.50 35.88 -8.70
CA PRO A 440 10.33 34.57 -8.09
C PRO A 440 8.97 34.39 -7.38
N ASP A 441 8.52 35.40 -6.62
CA ASP A 441 7.26 35.33 -5.89
C ASP A 441 6.02 35.44 -6.79
N SER A 442 6.14 36.11 -7.95
CA SER A 442 5.05 36.25 -8.92
C SER A 442 4.91 35.06 -9.86
N ILE A 443 6.02 34.41 -10.20
CA ILE A 443 6.10 33.25 -11.10
C ILE A 443 5.68 31.97 -10.38
N ARG A 444 6.11 31.83 -9.15
CA ARG A 444 5.96 30.62 -8.33
C ARG A 444 4.49 30.31 -8.06
N THR A 445 4.09 29.04 -8.30
CA THR A 445 2.78 28.52 -7.92
C THR A 445 2.87 27.64 -6.68
N ARG A 446 4.02 27.02 -6.41
CA ARG A 446 4.28 26.22 -5.22
C ARG A 446 5.45 26.80 -4.45
N PRO A 447 5.36 26.98 -3.12
CA PRO A 447 6.41 27.61 -2.30
C PRO A 447 7.76 26.89 -2.34
N GLU A 448 7.74 25.57 -2.55
CA GLU A 448 8.91 24.70 -2.59
C GLU A 448 9.71 24.77 -3.89
N ASP A 449 9.10 25.25 -4.99
CA ASP A 449 9.77 25.32 -6.28
C ASP A 449 10.85 26.41 -6.27
N SER A 450 12.01 26.13 -6.85
CA SER A 450 13.10 27.08 -7.03
C SER A 450 12.96 27.82 -8.35
N ILE A 451 13.28 29.11 -8.36
CA ILE A 451 13.27 29.95 -9.56
C ILE A 451 14.62 30.59 -9.73
N ARG A 452 15.24 30.36 -10.89
CA ARG A 452 16.56 30.89 -11.24
C ARG A 452 16.53 31.53 -12.62
N PHE A 453 17.39 32.54 -12.83
CA PHE A 453 17.44 33.34 -14.04
C PHE A 453 18.76 33.14 -14.81
N PHE A 454 18.67 33.14 -16.13
CA PHE A 454 19.77 32.85 -17.02
C PHE A 454 19.77 33.78 -18.24
N ALA A 455 20.94 34.01 -18.82
CA ALA A 455 21.05 34.86 -19.99
C ALA A 455 20.66 34.17 -21.31
N THR A 456 20.70 32.82 -21.33
CA THR A 456 20.33 32.01 -22.51
C THR A 456 19.53 30.77 -22.13
N GLU A 457 18.83 30.21 -23.10
CA GLU A 457 18.08 28.97 -22.95
C GLU A 457 19.00 27.81 -22.55
N ASP A 458 20.12 27.65 -23.22
CA ASP A 458 21.08 26.59 -22.93
C ASP A 458 21.58 26.63 -21.49
N GLN A 459 21.82 27.85 -20.96
CA GLN A 459 22.20 28.03 -19.56
C GLN A 459 21.04 27.65 -18.60
N ALA A 460 19.81 28.02 -18.95
CA ALA A 460 18.65 27.66 -18.16
C ALA A 460 18.43 26.15 -18.14
N VAL A 461 18.58 25.47 -19.26
CA VAL A 461 18.52 24.00 -19.35
C VAL A 461 19.64 23.35 -18.56
N ALA A 462 20.88 23.84 -18.70
CA ALA A 462 22.04 23.34 -17.97
C ALA A 462 22.02 23.70 -16.47
N GLY A 463 21.25 24.73 -16.08
CA GLY A 463 21.20 25.24 -14.70
C GLY A 463 22.43 26.06 -14.29
N THR A 464 23.26 26.45 -15.23
CA THR A 464 24.51 27.22 -14.96
C THR A 464 25.06 27.89 -16.25
N PRO A 465 25.76 29.07 -16.17
CA PRO A 465 25.79 29.96 -15.00
C PRO A 465 24.49 30.77 -14.85
N GLU A 466 24.10 31.05 -13.63
CA GLU A 466 22.90 31.85 -13.34
C GLU A 466 23.19 33.34 -13.23
N ILE A 467 22.18 34.18 -13.40
CA ILE A 467 22.25 35.62 -13.11
C ILE A 467 22.15 35.81 -11.59
N LEU A 468 23.26 36.18 -10.96
CA LEU A 468 23.36 36.28 -9.50
C LEU A 468 22.74 37.56 -8.93
N ASP A 469 22.65 38.63 -9.70
CA ASP A 469 22.04 39.91 -9.30
C ASP A 469 20.88 40.28 -10.20
N PRO A 470 19.66 39.76 -9.93
CA PRO A 470 18.46 40.10 -10.68
C PRO A 470 17.94 41.52 -10.39
N SER A 471 18.46 42.22 -9.37
CA SER A 471 18.05 43.58 -9.02
C SER A 471 18.71 44.64 -9.86
N ALA A 472 19.78 44.30 -10.57
CA ALA A 472 20.59 45.26 -11.31
C ALA A 472 21.17 44.66 -12.61
N TYR A 473 20.42 43.87 -13.31
CA TYR A 473 20.84 43.23 -14.56
C TYR A 473 20.94 44.24 -15.69
N GLU A 474 22.12 44.39 -16.29
CA GLU A 474 22.38 45.29 -17.42
C GLU A 474 22.61 44.52 -18.71
N THR A 475 21.85 44.86 -19.74
CA THR A 475 22.03 44.30 -21.08
C THR A 475 21.65 45.29 -22.17
N THR A 476 22.00 45.00 -23.43
CA THR A 476 21.53 45.74 -24.61
C THR A 476 20.23 45.15 -25.12
N ALA A 477 19.18 45.95 -25.17
CA ALA A 477 17.85 45.53 -25.62
C ALA A 477 17.69 45.70 -27.17
N PRO A 478 16.82 44.91 -27.83
CA PRO A 478 15.99 43.87 -27.23
C PRO A 478 16.79 42.64 -26.83
N ASP A 479 16.43 42.06 -25.70
CA ASP A 479 17.05 40.85 -25.14
C ASP A 479 15.98 40.03 -24.43
N ALA A 480 16.34 38.88 -23.90
CA ALA A 480 15.44 38.07 -23.08
C ALA A 480 16.21 37.43 -21.91
N VAL A 481 15.52 37.33 -20.77
CA VAL A 481 15.99 36.55 -19.64
C VAL A 481 15.23 35.23 -19.62
N TRP A 482 15.97 34.12 -19.49
CA TRP A 482 15.44 32.79 -19.35
C TRP A 482 15.25 32.43 -17.89
N VAL A 483 14.16 31.76 -17.58
CA VAL A 483 13.76 31.37 -16.22
C VAL A 483 13.72 29.87 -16.18
N ARG A 484 14.39 29.27 -15.20
CA ARG A 484 14.25 27.87 -14.84
C ARG A 484 13.43 27.78 -13.57
N ILE A 485 12.31 27.06 -13.64
CA ILE A 485 11.46 26.70 -12.52
C ILE A 485 11.72 25.22 -12.23
N GLU A 486 12.11 24.87 -11.02
CA GLU A 486 12.56 23.52 -10.67
C GLU A 486 11.94 23.05 -9.36
N THR A 487 11.39 21.83 -9.37
CA THR A 487 10.85 21.19 -8.16
C THR A 487 11.95 20.67 -7.25
N PRO A 488 11.67 20.37 -5.97
CA PRO A 488 12.66 19.76 -5.07
C PRO A 488 13.21 18.42 -5.57
N GLU A 489 12.40 17.68 -6.35
CA GLU A 489 12.76 16.39 -6.95
C GLU A 489 13.64 16.52 -8.21
N GLY A 490 13.88 17.76 -8.67
CA GLY A 490 14.75 18.06 -9.80
C GLY A 490 14.05 18.16 -11.16
N CYS A 491 12.72 18.06 -11.20
CA CYS A 491 11.97 18.30 -12.43
C CYS A 491 11.91 19.80 -12.74
N PHE A 492 12.15 20.18 -13.98
CA PHE A 492 12.17 21.60 -14.34
C PHE A 492 11.46 21.88 -15.66
N VAL A 493 11.07 23.14 -15.80
CA VAL A 493 10.64 23.76 -17.06
C VAL A 493 11.40 25.06 -17.26
N THR A 494 11.59 25.47 -18.51
CA THR A 494 12.16 26.76 -18.85
C THR A 494 11.13 27.63 -19.56
N THR A 495 11.19 28.92 -19.30
CA THR A 495 10.42 29.95 -20.00
C THR A 495 11.29 31.20 -20.12
N SER A 496 10.81 32.22 -20.81
CA SER A 496 11.54 33.48 -20.94
C SER A 496 10.60 34.68 -20.89
N PHE A 497 11.18 35.86 -20.59
CA PHE A 497 10.50 37.13 -20.72
C PHE A 497 11.40 38.13 -21.45
N PRO A 498 10.78 38.99 -22.31
CA PRO A 498 11.57 39.97 -23.08
C PRO A 498 11.95 41.16 -22.22
N LEU A 499 13.14 41.70 -22.52
CA LEU A 499 13.64 42.97 -22.02
C LEU A 499 13.62 43.99 -23.15
N THR A 500 13.02 45.12 -22.88
CA THR A 500 12.91 46.24 -23.82
C THR A 500 13.37 47.52 -23.16
N VAL A 501 13.88 48.47 -23.93
CA VAL A 501 14.19 49.81 -23.46
C VAL A 501 13.37 50.84 -24.20
N ARG A 502 12.99 51.91 -23.49
CA ARG A 502 12.44 53.12 -24.09
C ARG A 502 13.28 54.32 -23.71
N ASN A 503 13.28 55.34 -24.54
CA ASN A 503 13.88 56.58 -24.17
C ASN A 503 13.08 57.23 -23.04
N CYS A 504 13.70 57.58 -21.93
CA CYS A 504 13.08 58.30 -20.82
C CYS A 504 13.40 59.80 -20.93
N PRO A 505 12.50 60.69 -20.40
CA PRO A 505 12.76 62.14 -20.46
C PRO A 505 14.07 62.52 -19.79
N PRO A 506 14.91 63.28 -20.46
CA PRO A 506 16.19 63.75 -19.87
C PRO A 506 15.95 64.76 -18.76
N VAL A 507 16.90 64.84 -17.82
CA VAL A 507 16.93 65.86 -16.78
C VAL A 507 17.98 66.92 -17.11
N LEU A 508 17.55 68.19 -17.17
CA LEU A 508 18.47 69.32 -17.31
C LEU A 508 18.60 70.01 -15.97
N TYR A 509 19.83 70.17 -15.49
CA TYR A 509 20.09 70.87 -14.26
C TYR A 509 20.04 72.38 -14.51
N ASN A 510 19.59 73.13 -13.52
CA ASN A 510 19.25 74.56 -13.68
C ASN A 510 20.36 75.53 -13.21
N LEU A 511 21.60 75.04 -13.07
CA LEU A 511 22.74 75.86 -12.66
C LEU A 511 23.92 75.63 -13.64
N VAL A 512 24.55 76.73 -14.05
CA VAL A 512 25.83 76.73 -14.78
C VAL A 512 26.73 77.76 -14.11
N GLU A 513 27.90 77.32 -13.70
CA GLU A 513 28.93 78.17 -13.02
C GLU A 513 30.33 77.91 -13.62
N PRO A 514 30.65 78.52 -14.79
CA PRO A 514 31.86 78.21 -15.51
C PRO A 514 33.10 78.85 -14.86
N ASN A 515 33.54 78.27 -13.75
CA ASN A 515 34.65 78.74 -12.94
C ASN A 515 35.84 77.75 -12.88
N GLU A 516 35.73 76.64 -13.67
CA GLU A 516 36.73 75.58 -13.82
C GLU A 516 37.05 74.83 -12.51
N ASN A 517 36.07 74.81 -11.56
CA ASN A 517 36.20 74.07 -10.29
C ASN A 517 35.74 72.60 -10.37
N GLY A 518 35.27 72.19 -11.52
CA GLY A 518 34.77 70.81 -11.77
C GLY A 518 33.31 70.58 -11.41
N TYR A 519 32.59 71.65 -10.92
CA TYR A 519 31.15 71.51 -10.57
C TYR A 519 30.37 72.55 -11.35
N PHE A 520 29.36 72.10 -12.09
CA PHE A 520 28.41 72.91 -12.88
C PHE A 520 29.13 73.85 -13.87
N ASP A 521 30.36 73.55 -14.29
CA ASP A 521 31.13 74.32 -15.27
C ASP A 521 30.44 74.43 -16.64
N PHE A 522 29.51 73.57 -16.87
CA PHE A 522 28.66 73.54 -18.07
C PHE A 522 27.23 73.09 -17.65
N LEU A 523 26.30 73.21 -18.58
CA LEU A 523 24.93 72.72 -18.36
C LEU A 523 24.95 71.18 -18.27
N LEU A 524 24.78 70.67 -17.05
CA LEU A 524 24.69 69.25 -16.82
C LEU A 524 23.35 68.74 -17.31
N THR A 525 23.38 67.60 -17.99
CA THR A 525 22.21 66.87 -18.44
C THR A 525 22.34 65.42 -18.08
N ASP A 526 21.25 64.80 -17.70
CA ASP A 526 21.18 63.38 -17.44
C ASP A 526 20.22 62.75 -18.45
N GLY A 527 20.60 61.65 -19.12
CA GLY A 527 19.76 60.95 -20.07
C GLY A 527 19.47 61.67 -21.38
N LEU A 528 20.36 62.63 -21.80
CA LEU A 528 20.22 63.32 -23.07
C LEU A 528 21.19 62.76 -24.12
N HIS A 529 22.50 62.82 -23.84
CA HIS A 529 23.52 62.30 -24.71
C HIS A 529 23.48 60.78 -24.84
N ASP A 530 23.89 60.25 -25.98
CA ASP A 530 23.88 58.82 -26.30
C ASP A 530 22.48 58.15 -26.36
N ILE A 531 21.41 58.94 -26.06
CA ILE A 531 20.03 58.49 -26.10
C ILE A 531 19.26 59.21 -27.20
N PHE A 532 19.25 60.57 -27.16
CA PHE A 532 18.56 61.43 -28.13
C PHE A 532 19.57 62.04 -29.09
N LEU A 533 20.03 61.27 -30.08
CA LEU A 533 21.09 61.70 -30.98
C LEU A 533 20.74 62.86 -31.91
N ASP A 534 19.43 63.15 -32.06
CA ASP A 534 18.93 64.18 -32.94
C ASP A 534 18.24 65.36 -32.21
N TYR A 535 18.63 65.54 -30.91
CA TYR A 535 18.05 66.62 -30.14
C TYR A 535 18.52 67.98 -30.61
N ARG A 536 17.73 69.02 -30.30
CA ARG A 536 18.10 70.43 -30.42
C ARG A 536 17.79 71.14 -29.12
N LEU A 537 18.84 71.69 -28.45
CA LEU A 537 18.72 72.53 -27.26
C LEU A 537 18.96 73.99 -27.62
N SER A 538 17.93 74.82 -27.45
CA SER A 538 17.99 76.26 -27.71
C SER A 538 17.91 77.01 -26.39
N ILE A 539 18.89 77.92 -26.13
CA ILE A 539 18.94 78.72 -24.91
C ILE A 539 18.69 80.21 -25.25
N TYR A 540 17.77 80.79 -24.53
CA TYR A 540 17.30 82.18 -24.71
C TYR A 540 17.61 83.00 -23.48
N ASN A 541 17.97 84.30 -23.72
CA ASN A 541 18.06 85.25 -22.64
C ASN A 541 16.68 85.68 -22.13
N ARG A 542 16.62 86.50 -21.03
CA ARG A 542 15.39 87.00 -20.43
C ARG A 542 14.46 87.81 -21.36
N TRP A 543 14.93 88.23 -22.50
CA TRP A 543 14.17 88.98 -23.48
C TRP A 543 13.75 88.12 -24.69
N GLY A 544 13.93 86.76 -24.58
CA GLY A 544 13.55 85.86 -25.62
C GLY A 544 14.51 85.83 -26.83
N ILE A 545 15.70 86.37 -26.72
CA ILE A 545 16.67 86.31 -27.79
C ILE A 545 17.47 84.99 -27.65
N LEU A 546 17.58 84.22 -28.74
CA LEU A 546 18.38 83.01 -28.85
C LEU A 546 19.87 83.37 -28.69
N VAL A 547 20.53 82.73 -27.73
CA VAL A 547 21.96 83.03 -27.43
C VAL A 547 22.82 81.81 -27.59
N TRP A 548 22.27 80.62 -27.63
CA TRP A 548 23.03 79.41 -27.84
C TRP A 548 22.13 78.31 -28.40
N THR A 549 22.67 77.49 -29.30
CA THR A 549 22.09 76.30 -29.84
C THR A 549 23.08 75.14 -29.76
N GLY A 550 22.55 74.00 -29.23
CA GLY A 550 23.36 72.78 -29.13
C GLY A 550 22.60 71.58 -29.74
N TYR A 551 23.40 70.64 -30.17
CA TYR A 551 23.08 69.35 -30.75
C TYR A 551 23.97 68.30 -30.09
N ASP A 552 23.75 67.04 -30.34
CA ASP A 552 24.57 65.94 -29.78
C ASP A 552 26.10 66.11 -30.06
N THR A 553 26.45 66.71 -31.17
CA THR A 553 27.85 67.00 -31.59
C THR A 553 28.39 68.33 -31.11
N THR A 554 27.62 69.14 -30.40
CA THR A 554 28.01 70.48 -29.93
C THR A 554 28.55 70.37 -28.49
N ASP A 555 29.62 71.08 -28.18
CA ASP A 555 30.13 71.23 -26.82
C ASP A 555 29.01 71.75 -25.87
N ASP A 556 29.01 71.28 -24.66
CA ASP A 556 28.01 71.68 -23.65
C ASP A 556 28.05 73.18 -23.37
N PHE A 557 26.89 73.75 -23.06
CA PHE A 557 26.75 75.16 -22.77
C PHE A 557 27.54 75.54 -21.52
N ARG A 558 28.58 76.45 -21.70
CA ARG A 558 29.44 76.97 -20.64
C ARG A 558 29.22 78.46 -20.39
N GLY A 559 28.07 79.02 -20.71
CA GLY A 559 27.74 80.41 -20.53
C GLY A 559 28.36 81.31 -21.63
N ARG A 560 28.71 80.74 -22.76
CA ARG A 560 29.25 81.49 -23.94
C ARG A 560 28.25 81.36 -25.10
N SER A 561 28.00 82.46 -25.80
CA SER A 561 27.10 82.46 -26.92
C SER A 561 27.73 81.87 -28.20
N ASN A 562 26.92 81.03 -28.91
CA ASN A 562 27.25 80.60 -30.26
C ASN A 562 26.24 81.12 -31.30
N GLU A 563 25.28 81.95 -30.85
CA GLU A 563 24.19 82.49 -31.69
C GLU A 563 24.12 84.03 -31.57
N GLY A 564 23.52 84.67 -32.61
CA GLY A 564 23.22 86.09 -32.69
C GLY A 564 24.46 86.98 -33.03
N ASN A 565 24.25 87.97 -33.86
CA ASN A 565 25.36 88.84 -34.36
C ASN A 565 26.02 89.67 -33.26
N GLU A 566 25.29 90.04 -32.21
CA GLU A 566 25.78 90.87 -31.13
C GLU A 566 26.56 90.11 -30.08
N TRP A 567 26.12 88.84 -29.77
CA TRP A 567 26.66 88.00 -28.67
C TRP A 567 27.58 86.87 -29.12
N LEU A 568 27.70 86.64 -30.44
CA LEU A 568 28.47 85.55 -31.02
C LEU A 568 29.87 85.46 -30.45
N GLY A 569 30.24 84.34 -29.84
CA GLY A 569 31.53 84.07 -29.27
C GLY A 569 31.87 84.87 -27.98
N LYS A 570 30.90 85.58 -27.38
CA LYS A 570 31.10 86.34 -26.14
C LYS A 570 30.54 85.53 -24.93
N ASP A 571 31.13 85.80 -23.76
CA ASP A 571 30.58 85.36 -22.49
C ASP A 571 29.30 86.10 -22.18
N LEU A 572 28.33 85.31 -21.78
CA LEU A 572 27.00 85.81 -21.42
C LEU A 572 26.97 86.33 -19.95
N PRO A 573 26.19 87.39 -19.67
CA PRO A 573 26.12 87.91 -18.31
C PRO A 573 25.41 86.93 -17.37
N GLY A 574 25.82 86.96 -16.09
CA GLY A 574 25.11 86.14 -15.04
C GLY A 574 23.62 86.50 -14.93
N GLY A 575 22.80 85.49 -14.75
CA GLY A 575 21.36 85.65 -14.68
C GLY A 575 20.58 84.43 -15.13
N THR A 576 19.25 84.60 -15.19
CA THR A 576 18.32 83.52 -15.61
C THR A 576 18.21 83.50 -17.17
N TYR A 577 18.35 82.30 -17.70
CA TYR A 577 18.11 81.97 -19.10
C TYR A 577 17.01 80.92 -19.19
N PHE A 578 16.37 80.86 -20.34
CA PHE A 578 15.30 79.88 -20.62
C PHE A 578 15.79 78.95 -21.73
N TYR A 579 15.40 77.69 -21.61
CA TYR A 579 15.71 76.75 -22.67
C TYR A 579 14.46 76.12 -23.30
N LEU A 580 14.61 75.71 -24.54
CA LEU A 580 13.70 74.88 -25.31
C LEU A 580 14.52 73.70 -25.81
N LEU A 581 14.13 72.50 -25.36
CA LEU A 581 14.75 71.25 -25.79
C LEU A 581 13.75 70.48 -26.66
N GLU A 582 14.05 70.31 -27.92
CA GLU A 582 13.38 69.47 -28.88
C GLU A 582 14.13 68.13 -28.93
N LEU A 583 13.52 67.07 -28.49
CA LEU A 583 14.15 65.76 -28.48
C LEU A 583 14.14 65.07 -29.83
N ASN A 584 13.20 65.47 -30.70
CA ASN A 584 12.95 64.86 -32.03
C ASN A 584 12.72 63.34 -31.94
N ASP A 585 12.07 62.92 -30.85
CA ASP A 585 11.75 61.55 -30.54
C ASP A 585 10.20 61.35 -30.67
N PRO A 586 9.73 60.25 -31.28
CA PRO A 586 8.30 59.98 -31.43
C PRO A 586 7.51 59.95 -30.13
N ASP A 587 8.14 59.53 -29.04
CA ASP A 587 7.52 59.45 -27.72
C ASP A 587 7.47 60.83 -27.02
N TYR A 588 8.24 61.81 -27.50
CA TYR A 588 8.36 63.16 -26.93
C TYR A 588 8.24 64.21 -28.06
N PRO A 589 7.04 64.32 -28.68
CA PRO A 589 6.84 65.25 -29.82
C PRO A 589 6.80 66.72 -29.42
N ASP A 590 6.48 67.03 -28.16
CA ASP A 590 6.44 68.38 -27.65
C ASP A 590 7.76 68.81 -27.05
N PRO A 591 8.24 70.04 -27.34
CA PRO A 591 9.48 70.54 -26.74
C PRO A 591 9.40 70.70 -25.24
N MET A 592 10.46 70.26 -24.53
CA MET A 592 10.65 70.49 -23.11
C MET A 592 11.14 71.92 -22.89
N THR A 593 10.56 72.62 -21.91
CA THR A 593 10.97 74.00 -21.60
C THR A 593 11.33 74.13 -20.10
N GLY A 594 12.26 75.02 -19.85
CA GLY A 594 12.70 75.27 -18.47
C GLY A 594 13.59 76.50 -18.39
N TYR A 595 14.21 76.64 -17.27
CA TYR A 595 15.17 77.74 -17.04
C TYR A 595 16.46 77.21 -16.44
N LEU A 596 17.54 77.97 -16.63
CA LEU A 596 18.82 77.77 -15.96
C LEU A 596 19.34 79.08 -15.44
N TYR A 597 20.14 79.03 -14.40
CA TYR A 597 20.80 80.18 -13.82
C TYR A 597 22.32 80.13 -14.12
N LEU A 598 22.81 81.15 -14.86
CA LEU A 598 24.22 81.28 -15.11
C LEU A 598 24.84 82.16 -14.01
N LYS A 599 25.71 81.58 -13.20
CA LYS A 599 26.41 82.22 -12.11
C LYS A 599 27.86 82.49 -12.62
N LYS A 600 28.37 83.72 -12.40
CA LYS A 600 29.75 84.10 -12.72
C LYS A 600 30.53 84.36 -11.46
#